data_c0278c176fe6e25e0967ae51c63f872f
#
_entry.id   c0278c176fe6e25e0967ae51c63f872f
#
_cell.length_a   1.000
_cell.length_b   1.000
_cell.length_c   1.000
_cell.angle_alpha   90.00
_cell.angle_beta   90.00
_cell.angle_gamma   90.00
#
_symmetry.space_group_name_H-M   'P 1'
#
loop_
_entity.id
_entity.type
_entity.pdbx_description
1 polymer ?
#
loop_
_entity_poly.entity_id
_entity_poly.type
_entity_poly.pdbx_seq_one_letter_code
_entity_poly.pdbx_strand_id
1 'polypeptide(L)'
;MKSSKAFNAAVAAALVAAVALTACLMAFPQLLGGQSSAVAETYEEKVFGTGGVLSVEISVKESDWETMLANATAEEYIVCDVTVDGYTVSTAGIRCKGNSSLSSVFSSDSERYSFKVEFDHYDSSRSLYGLDKLALNDCYADATYMKEYLSYEMFRSLGIATPLCAFANIIVNGEPWGL
;
A
#
# COMPACT_ATOMS: atom_id res chain seq x y z
N MET A 1 -23.66 64.65 12.47
CA MET A 1 -22.23 64.29 12.68
C MET A 1 -21.95 63.35 13.86
N LYS A 2 -22.89 63.03 14.76
CA LYS A 2 -22.69 62.01 15.82
C LYS A 2 -22.76 60.53 15.33
N SER A 3 -23.41 60.25 14.21
CA SER A 3 -23.60 58.92 13.65
C SER A 3 -22.31 58.30 13.10
N SER A 4 -21.40 59.08 12.53
CA SER A 4 -20.17 58.60 11.90
C SER A 4 -19.14 58.07 12.92
N LYS A 5 -19.05 58.68 14.12
CA LYS A 5 -18.10 58.22 15.15
C LYS A 5 -18.53 56.90 15.79
N ALA A 6 -19.84 56.70 16.01
CA ALA A 6 -20.38 55.44 16.52
C ALA A 6 -20.24 54.30 15.51
N PHE A 7 -20.46 54.58 14.23
CA PHE A 7 -20.26 53.64 13.13
C PHE A 7 -18.79 53.22 13.00
N ASN A 8 -17.86 54.19 13.02
CA ASN A 8 -16.42 53.87 12.95
C ASN A 8 -15.94 53.06 14.13
N ALA A 9 -16.45 53.35 15.34
CA ALA A 9 -16.15 52.59 16.55
C ALA A 9 -16.67 51.13 16.44
N ALA A 10 -17.89 50.95 15.91
CA ALA A 10 -18.45 49.59 15.69
C ALA A 10 -17.65 48.81 14.65
N VAL A 11 -17.23 49.42 13.56
CA VAL A 11 -16.38 48.80 12.53
C VAL A 11 -15.00 48.42 13.10
N ALA A 12 -14.38 49.31 13.88
CA ALA A 12 -13.10 49.01 14.51
C ALA A 12 -13.22 47.85 15.52
N ALA A 13 -14.28 47.82 16.33
CA ALA A 13 -14.53 46.72 17.25
C ALA A 13 -14.75 45.37 16.52
N ALA A 14 -15.49 45.37 15.40
CA ALA A 14 -15.70 44.17 14.57
C ALA A 14 -14.40 43.67 13.95
N LEU A 15 -13.53 44.56 13.45
CA LEU A 15 -12.22 44.19 12.91
C LEU A 15 -11.30 43.58 13.99
N VAL A 16 -11.26 44.18 15.18
CA VAL A 16 -10.49 43.64 16.32
C VAL A 16 -11.00 42.24 16.71
N ALA A 17 -12.31 42.07 16.77
CA ALA A 17 -12.92 40.78 17.07
C ALA A 17 -12.61 39.73 16.00
N ALA A 18 -12.64 40.10 14.72
CA ALA A 18 -12.28 39.21 13.62
C ALA A 18 -10.80 38.78 13.66
N VAL A 19 -9.89 39.73 13.94
CA VAL A 19 -8.45 39.42 14.09
C VAL A 19 -8.20 38.52 15.31
N ALA A 20 -8.86 38.81 16.44
CA ALA A 20 -8.75 37.97 17.63
C ALA A 20 -9.30 36.55 17.40
N LEU A 21 -10.42 36.43 16.67
CA LEU A 21 -10.99 35.12 16.30
C LEU A 21 -10.06 34.33 15.39
N THR A 22 -9.48 34.97 14.37
CA THR A 22 -8.50 34.30 13.47
C THR A 22 -7.24 33.91 14.24
N ALA A 23 -6.72 34.72 15.10
CA ALA A 23 -5.58 34.40 15.95
C ALA A 23 -5.90 33.22 16.90
N CYS A 24 -7.10 33.22 17.49
CA CYS A 24 -7.57 32.13 18.35
C CYS A 24 -7.69 30.81 17.57
N LEU A 25 -8.28 30.84 16.35
CA LEU A 25 -8.40 29.64 15.48
C LEU A 25 -7.05 29.13 15.02
N MET A 26 -6.07 30.00 14.77
CA MET A 26 -4.70 29.59 14.44
C MET A 26 -3.94 29.00 15.64
N ALA A 27 -4.20 29.55 16.86
CA ALA A 27 -3.57 29.03 18.07
C ALA A 27 -4.20 27.72 18.57
N PHE A 28 -5.46 27.50 18.26
CA PHE A 28 -6.21 26.31 18.68
C PHE A 28 -6.92 25.65 17.47
N PRO A 29 -6.16 25.01 16.55
CA PRO A 29 -6.72 24.38 15.35
C PRO A 29 -7.76 23.28 15.68
N GLN A 30 -7.72 22.73 16.89
CA GLN A 30 -8.71 21.75 17.38
C GLN A 30 -10.15 22.30 17.45
N LEU A 31 -10.32 23.64 17.57
CA LEU A 31 -11.64 24.28 17.56
C LEU A 31 -12.31 24.28 16.19
N LEU A 32 -11.53 24.05 15.11
CA LEU A 32 -12.03 23.90 13.74
C LEU A 32 -12.35 22.44 13.39
N GLY A 33 -12.36 21.54 14.37
CA GLY A 33 -12.54 20.11 14.13
C GLY A 33 -11.33 19.47 13.44
N GLY A 34 -10.19 20.19 13.40
CA GLY A 34 -8.92 19.63 13.03
C GLY A 34 -8.50 18.63 14.10
N GLN A 35 -8.91 17.37 13.96
CA GLN A 35 -8.16 16.30 14.59
C GLN A 35 -6.73 16.49 14.07
N SER A 36 -5.77 16.55 14.99
CA SER A 36 -4.39 16.22 14.67
C SER A 36 -4.46 14.83 14.06
N SER A 37 -4.52 14.75 12.73
CA SER A 37 -4.31 13.51 12.04
C SER A 37 -2.91 13.10 12.48
N ALA A 38 -2.79 12.09 13.34
CA ALA A 38 -1.58 11.30 13.39
C ALA A 38 -1.27 11.06 11.91
N VAL A 39 -0.08 11.46 11.46
CA VAL A 39 0.35 11.23 10.08
C VAL A 39 0.09 9.75 9.87
N ALA A 40 -0.88 9.41 9.03
CA ALA A 40 -1.23 8.02 8.81
C ALA A 40 0.05 7.39 8.24
N GLU A 41 0.55 6.37 8.90
CA GLU A 41 1.71 5.61 8.44
C GLU A 41 1.40 5.13 7.03
N THR A 42 2.26 5.46 6.08
CA THR A 42 2.04 5.15 4.67
C THR A 42 2.76 3.86 4.28
N TYR A 43 2.27 3.21 3.23
CA TYR A 43 2.92 2.01 2.69
C TYR A 43 4.36 2.31 2.20
N GLU A 44 4.66 3.55 1.77
CA GLU A 44 6.01 3.94 1.39
C GLU A 44 6.99 3.78 2.56
N GLU A 45 6.57 4.12 3.77
CA GLU A 45 7.39 4.02 4.97
C GLU A 45 7.37 2.61 5.56
N LYS A 46 6.18 2.00 5.67
CA LYS A 46 5.98 0.73 6.38
C LYS A 46 6.32 -0.51 5.57
N VAL A 47 6.14 -0.46 4.26
CA VAL A 47 6.41 -1.60 3.37
C VAL A 47 7.73 -1.42 2.65
N PHE A 48 7.97 -0.25 2.03
CA PHE A 48 9.13 -0.04 1.18
C PHE A 48 10.26 0.76 1.83
N GLY A 49 10.02 1.39 2.98
CA GLY A 49 11.02 2.21 3.68
C GLY A 49 11.88 1.45 4.70
N THR A 50 11.60 0.18 4.96
CA THR A 50 12.26 -0.59 6.04
C THR A 50 13.72 -0.94 5.74
N GLY A 51 14.11 -1.00 4.47
CA GLY A 51 15.46 -1.35 4.02
C GLY A 51 15.86 -2.81 4.28
N GLY A 52 14.93 -3.63 4.77
CA GLY A 52 15.11 -5.06 5.05
C GLY A 52 14.43 -5.97 4.05
N VAL A 53 14.46 -7.27 4.33
CA VAL A 53 13.65 -8.28 3.64
C VAL A 53 12.34 -8.42 4.42
N LEU A 54 11.22 -8.18 3.77
CA LEU A 54 9.89 -8.28 4.36
C LEU A 54 9.51 -9.73 4.64
N SER A 55 8.67 -9.98 5.64
CA SER A 55 7.93 -11.23 5.78
C SER A 55 6.52 -11.03 5.21
N VAL A 56 6.14 -11.83 4.21
CA VAL A 56 4.79 -11.84 3.64
C VAL A 56 4.20 -13.23 3.84
N GLU A 57 3.22 -13.31 4.75
CA GLU A 57 2.52 -14.56 5.06
C GLU A 57 1.14 -14.55 4.42
N ILE A 58 0.83 -15.59 3.69
CA ILE A 58 -0.45 -15.79 2.99
C ILE A 58 -1.16 -16.96 3.66
N SER A 59 -2.30 -16.69 4.27
CA SER A 59 -3.18 -17.70 4.84
C SER A 59 -4.36 -17.92 3.92
N VAL A 60 -4.50 -19.11 3.39
CA VAL A 60 -5.49 -19.45 2.37
C VAL A 60 -6.01 -20.87 2.58
N LYS A 61 -7.24 -21.15 2.15
CA LYS A 61 -7.77 -22.51 2.18
C LYS A 61 -7.01 -23.38 1.16
N GLU A 62 -6.46 -24.50 1.63
CA GLU A 62 -5.58 -25.37 0.83
C GLU A 62 -6.19 -25.78 -0.50
N SER A 63 -7.46 -26.23 -0.50
CA SER A 63 -8.14 -26.64 -1.73
C SER A 63 -8.30 -25.50 -2.75
N ASP A 64 -8.39 -24.25 -2.29
CA ASP A 64 -8.56 -23.09 -3.17
C ASP A 64 -7.18 -22.71 -3.74
N TRP A 65 -6.12 -22.82 -2.92
CA TRP A 65 -4.74 -22.64 -3.33
C TRP A 65 -4.32 -23.63 -4.41
N GLU A 66 -4.54 -24.95 -4.18
CA GLU A 66 -4.28 -25.99 -5.17
C GLU A 66 -5.06 -25.77 -6.48
N THR A 67 -6.32 -25.37 -6.37
CA THR A 67 -7.17 -25.08 -7.54
C THR A 67 -6.62 -23.88 -8.33
N MET A 68 -6.19 -22.81 -7.65
CA MET A 68 -5.59 -21.64 -8.30
C MET A 68 -4.30 -21.99 -9.02
N LEU A 69 -3.42 -22.79 -8.41
CA LEU A 69 -2.15 -23.20 -9.04
C LEU A 69 -2.41 -24.11 -10.25
N ALA A 70 -3.35 -25.07 -10.12
CA ALA A 70 -3.72 -25.97 -11.23
C ALA A 70 -4.33 -25.21 -12.43
N ASN A 71 -4.95 -24.05 -12.19
CA ASN A 71 -5.58 -23.20 -13.21
C ASN A 71 -4.90 -21.83 -13.33
N ALA A 72 -3.59 -21.76 -13.08
CA ALA A 72 -2.85 -20.50 -12.94
C ALA A 72 -3.06 -19.52 -14.11
N THR A 73 -3.21 -20.03 -15.33
CA THR A 73 -3.42 -19.23 -16.55
C THR A 73 -4.82 -18.60 -16.65
N ALA A 74 -5.78 -19.04 -15.84
CA ALA A 74 -7.11 -18.40 -15.76
C ALA A 74 -7.06 -17.08 -15.03
N GLU A 75 -6.01 -16.84 -14.24
CA GLU A 75 -5.79 -15.63 -13.45
C GLU A 75 -7.01 -15.26 -12.55
N GLU A 76 -7.71 -16.27 -12.04
CA GLU A 76 -8.86 -16.08 -11.16
C GLU A 76 -8.42 -15.78 -9.72
N TYR A 77 -9.14 -14.87 -9.05
CA TYR A 77 -8.87 -14.53 -7.67
C TYR A 77 -9.48 -15.54 -6.71
N ILE A 78 -8.73 -15.87 -5.67
CA ILE A 78 -9.19 -16.59 -4.49
C ILE A 78 -9.05 -15.70 -3.26
N VAL A 79 -9.85 -16.00 -2.22
CA VAL A 79 -9.82 -15.26 -0.95
C VAL A 79 -8.65 -15.73 -0.11
N CYS A 80 -7.91 -14.78 0.49
CA CYS A 80 -6.86 -15.07 1.46
C CYS A 80 -6.76 -13.96 2.51
N ASP A 81 -6.04 -14.24 3.60
CA ASP A 81 -5.53 -13.23 4.51
C ASP A 81 -4.04 -13.04 4.22
N VAL A 82 -3.59 -11.79 4.19
CA VAL A 82 -2.18 -11.46 3.92
C VAL A 82 -1.62 -10.66 5.08
N THR A 83 -0.52 -11.15 5.66
CA THR A 83 0.20 -10.48 6.73
C THR A 83 1.55 -10.01 6.21
N VAL A 84 1.84 -8.72 6.31
CA VAL A 84 3.13 -8.13 5.94
C VAL A 84 3.77 -7.55 7.19
N ASP A 85 4.92 -8.09 7.59
CA ASP A 85 5.66 -7.70 8.80
C ASP A 85 4.76 -7.57 10.04
N GLY A 86 3.83 -8.53 10.21
CA GLY A 86 2.91 -8.59 11.36
C GLY A 86 1.63 -7.77 11.22
N TYR A 87 1.43 -7.01 10.14
CA TYR A 87 0.16 -6.33 9.86
C TYR A 87 -0.69 -7.15 8.90
N THR A 88 -1.87 -7.58 9.36
CA THR A 88 -2.76 -8.46 8.59
C THR A 88 -3.89 -7.68 7.92
N VAL A 89 -4.07 -7.92 6.62
CA VAL A 89 -5.27 -7.54 5.86
C VAL A 89 -6.04 -8.82 5.53
N SER A 90 -7.21 -8.95 6.13
CA SER A 90 -8.08 -10.11 5.91
C SER A 90 -8.98 -9.92 4.70
N THR A 91 -9.38 -11.03 4.08
CA THR A 91 -10.30 -11.06 2.94
C THR A 91 -9.75 -10.35 1.70
N ALA A 92 -8.43 -10.42 1.50
CA ALA A 92 -7.78 -9.97 0.28
C ALA A 92 -8.02 -10.97 -0.86
N GLY A 93 -7.87 -10.49 -2.09
CA GLY A 93 -7.83 -11.33 -3.28
C GLY A 93 -6.39 -11.66 -3.67
N ILE A 94 -6.09 -12.92 -3.99
CA ILE A 94 -4.81 -13.32 -4.57
C ILE A 94 -5.05 -14.15 -5.82
N ARG A 95 -4.18 -13.97 -6.81
CA ARG A 95 -4.16 -14.79 -8.03
C ARG A 95 -2.75 -14.93 -8.59
N CYS A 96 -2.54 -15.95 -9.39
CA CYS A 96 -1.34 -16.02 -10.23
C CYS A 96 -1.29 -14.84 -11.21
N LYS A 97 -0.09 -14.37 -11.56
CA LYS A 97 0.09 -13.25 -12.48
C LYS A 97 1.30 -13.45 -13.39
N GLY A 98 1.31 -12.72 -14.45
CA GLY A 98 2.39 -12.67 -15.40
C GLY A 98 1.88 -12.91 -16.82
N ASN A 99 2.74 -12.73 -17.79
CA ASN A 99 2.45 -13.03 -19.18
C ASN A 99 3.35 -14.20 -19.60
N SER A 100 4.54 -13.92 -20.12
CA SER A 100 5.49 -14.98 -20.52
C SER A 100 6.01 -15.80 -19.34
N SER A 101 6.27 -15.19 -18.18
CA SER A 101 6.68 -15.92 -16.97
C SER A 101 5.60 -16.89 -16.50
N LEU A 102 4.32 -16.47 -16.45
CA LEU A 102 3.19 -17.33 -16.08
C LEU A 102 3.10 -18.56 -17.00
N SER A 103 3.13 -18.34 -18.31
CA SER A 103 3.08 -19.44 -19.30
C SER A 103 4.31 -20.36 -19.20
N SER A 104 5.48 -19.81 -18.91
CA SER A 104 6.71 -20.59 -18.78
C SER A 104 6.69 -21.46 -17.52
N VAL A 105 6.26 -20.92 -16.38
CA VAL A 105 6.12 -21.69 -15.14
C VAL A 105 5.05 -22.77 -15.32
N PHE A 106 3.88 -22.45 -15.87
CA PHE A 106 2.79 -23.38 -16.11
C PHE A 106 3.19 -24.56 -17.02
N SER A 107 4.13 -24.32 -17.95
CA SER A 107 4.65 -25.34 -18.88
C SER A 107 5.89 -26.10 -18.35
N SER A 108 6.28 -25.84 -17.11
CA SER A 108 7.43 -26.45 -16.44
C SER A 108 7.00 -27.30 -15.25
N ASP A 109 7.97 -27.99 -14.63
CA ASP A 109 7.74 -28.72 -13.37
C ASP A 109 7.81 -27.79 -12.12
N SER A 110 7.80 -26.47 -12.31
CA SER A 110 7.88 -25.49 -11.23
C SER A 110 6.50 -24.95 -10.88
N GLU A 111 6.25 -24.74 -9.59
CA GLU A 111 5.04 -24.07 -9.09
C GLU A 111 5.34 -22.64 -8.59
N ARG A 112 6.55 -22.12 -8.87
CA ARG A 112 6.97 -20.78 -8.44
C ARG A 112 6.35 -19.72 -9.33
N TYR A 113 5.06 -19.48 -9.12
CA TYR A 113 4.33 -18.39 -9.78
C TYR A 113 4.57 -17.05 -9.12
N SER A 114 4.54 -16.00 -9.90
CA SER A 114 4.32 -14.64 -9.41
C SER A 114 2.85 -14.47 -9.04
N PHE A 115 2.57 -13.67 -8.01
CA PHE A 115 1.20 -13.42 -7.55
C PHE A 115 0.86 -11.93 -7.61
N LYS A 116 -0.42 -11.64 -7.76
CA LYS A 116 -1.01 -10.34 -7.54
C LYS A 116 -1.94 -10.43 -6.36
N VAL A 117 -1.71 -9.57 -5.39
CA VAL A 117 -2.60 -9.37 -4.23
C VAL A 117 -3.38 -8.09 -4.45
N GLU A 118 -4.70 -8.13 -4.25
CA GLU A 118 -5.57 -6.96 -4.18
C GLU A 118 -6.24 -6.94 -2.81
N PHE A 119 -5.85 -5.97 -1.99
CA PHE A 119 -6.35 -5.86 -0.62
C PHE A 119 -7.81 -5.41 -0.57
N ASP A 120 -8.23 -4.62 -1.55
CA ASP A 120 -9.56 -4.04 -1.71
C ASP A 120 -10.51 -4.89 -2.60
N HIS A 121 -10.07 -6.09 -3.05
CA HIS A 121 -10.78 -6.89 -4.06
C HIS A 121 -12.22 -7.25 -3.66
N TYR A 122 -12.42 -7.66 -2.42
CA TYR A 122 -13.73 -8.07 -1.87
C TYR A 122 -14.34 -7.01 -0.94
N ASP A 123 -13.53 -6.07 -0.44
CA ASP A 123 -13.96 -5.00 0.47
C ASP A 123 -13.13 -3.75 0.19
N SER A 124 -13.74 -2.77 -0.48
CA SER A 124 -13.09 -1.51 -0.90
C SER A 124 -12.60 -0.64 0.27
N SER A 125 -12.90 -0.99 1.51
CA SER A 125 -12.37 -0.31 2.70
C SER A 125 -11.02 -0.87 3.17
N ARG A 126 -10.56 -1.97 2.59
CA ARG A 126 -9.31 -2.64 2.98
C ARG A 126 -8.12 -2.08 2.23
N SER A 127 -7.02 -1.94 2.92
CA SER A 127 -5.73 -1.57 2.33
C SER A 127 -4.58 -1.95 3.25
N LEU A 128 -3.38 -2.10 2.70
CA LEU A 128 -2.14 -2.26 3.46
C LEU A 128 -1.49 -0.88 3.62
N TYR A 129 -1.76 -0.17 4.72
CA TYR A 129 -1.30 1.20 4.96
C TYR A 129 -1.63 2.17 3.80
N GLY A 130 -2.83 2.02 3.21
CA GLY A 130 -3.27 2.79 2.05
C GLY A 130 -2.83 2.21 0.69
N LEU A 131 -2.15 1.07 0.64
CA LEU A 131 -1.83 0.35 -0.58
C LEU A 131 -2.96 -0.62 -0.92
N ASP A 132 -3.52 -0.51 -2.12
CA ASP A 132 -4.62 -1.38 -2.58
C ASP A 132 -4.13 -2.68 -3.20
N LYS A 133 -2.94 -2.67 -3.81
CA LYS A 133 -2.41 -3.79 -4.61
C LYS A 133 -0.92 -3.99 -4.42
N LEU A 134 -0.51 -5.26 -4.43
CA LEU A 134 0.88 -5.66 -4.34
C LEU A 134 1.18 -6.75 -5.38
N ALA A 135 2.30 -6.63 -6.08
CA ALA A 135 2.82 -7.67 -6.94
C ALA A 135 3.97 -8.41 -6.23
N LEU A 136 3.84 -9.72 -6.10
CA LEU A 136 4.87 -10.61 -5.61
C LEU A 136 5.51 -11.30 -6.83
N ASN A 137 6.69 -10.86 -7.23
CA ASN A 137 7.38 -11.36 -8.41
C ASN A 137 8.35 -12.47 -8.02
N ASP A 138 8.25 -13.61 -8.67
CA ASP A 138 9.11 -14.79 -8.48
C ASP A 138 10.50 -14.64 -9.10
N CYS A 139 10.76 -13.51 -9.75
CA CYS A 139 12.00 -13.24 -10.47
C CYS A 139 12.38 -14.35 -11.47
N TYR A 140 11.37 -14.90 -12.20
CA TYR A 140 11.58 -15.93 -13.21
C TYR A 140 12.73 -15.57 -14.16
N ALA A 141 13.59 -16.53 -14.44
CA ALA A 141 14.80 -16.39 -15.27
C ALA A 141 15.83 -15.36 -14.74
N ASP A 142 15.77 -14.99 -13.46
CA ASP A 142 16.79 -14.21 -12.78
C ASP A 142 17.37 -14.96 -11.56
N ALA A 143 18.42 -15.73 -11.77
CA ALA A 143 19.09 -16.50 -10.71
C ALA A 143 19.74 -15.61 -9.63
N THR A 144 19.81 -14.30 -9.86
CA THR A 144 20.40 -13.34 -8.91
C THR A 144 19.37 -12.67 -8.04
N TYR A 145 18.09 -12.68 -8.42
CA TYR A 145 16.99 -11.90 -7.82
C TYR A 145 17.23 -10.37 -7.81
N MET A 146 18.26 -9.88 -8.51
CA MET A 146 18.72 -8.51 -8.40
C MET A 146 18.35 -7.63 -9.60
N LYS A 147 17.99 -8.21 -10.75
CA LYS A 147 17.82 -7.45 -12.00
C LYS A 147 16.75 -6.36 -11.89
N GLU A 148 15.57 -6.71 -11.40
CA GLU A 148 14.46 -5.77 -11.26
C GLU A 148 14.79 -4.70 -10.23
N TYR A 149 15.28 -5.09 -9.06
CA TYR A 149 15.68 -4.17 -8.00
C TYR A 149 16.74 -3.17 -8.46
N LEU A 150 17.84 -3.66 -9.03
CA LEU A 150 18.92 -2.80 -9.52
C LEU A 150 18.48 -1.89 -10.66
N SER A 151 17.59 -2.37 -11.53
CA SER A 151 17.02 -1.55 -12.61
C SER A 151 16.21 -0.38 -12.07
N TYR A 152 15.36 -0.62 -11.06
CA TYR A 152 14.57 0.44 -10.44
C TYR A 152 15.46 1.41 -9.65
N GLU A 153 16.47 0.93 -8.93
CA GLU A 153 17.42 1.82 -8.24
C GLU A 153 18.19 2.72 -9.25
N MET A 154 18.61 2.17 -10.37
CA MET A 154 19.28 2.94 -11.42
C MET A 154 18.35 3.99 -12.02
N PHE A 155 17.11 3.64 -12.38
CA PHE A 155 16.13 4.60 -12.91
C PHE A 155 15.79 5.69 -11.89
N ARG A 156 15.63 5.32 -10.62
CA ARG A 156 15.38 6.29 -9.54
C ARG A 156 16.55 7.27 -9.38
N SER A 157 17.79 6.79 -9.48
CA SER A 157 18.99 7.64 -9.42
C SER A 157 19.06 8.63 -10.58
N LEU A 158 18.43 8.33 -11.71
CA LEU A 158 18.32 9.20 -12.88
C LEU A 158 17.09 10.14 -12.83
N GLY A 159 16.32 10.12 -11.74
CA GLY A 159 15.10 10.92 -11.58
C GLY A 159 13.91 10.41 -12.40
N ILE A 160 13.95 9.16 -12.89
CA ILE A 160 12.85 8.54 -13.65
C ILE A 160 11.87 7.93 -12.63
N ALA A 161 10.57 8.18 -12.82
CA ALA A 161 9.54 7.57 -12.01
C ALA A 161 9.57 6.04 -12.15
N THR A 162 9.68 5.34 -11.03
CA THR A 162 9.76 3.89 -10.95
C THR A 162 8.84 3.36 -9.86
N PRO A 163 8.34 2.11 -9.98
CA PRO A 163 7.67 1.44 -8.89
C PRO A 163 8.55 1.37 -7.64
N LEU A 164 7.91 1.37 -6.47
CA LEU A 164 8.57 0.97 -5.23
C LEU A 164 8.77 -0.54 -5.24
N CYS A 165 9.88 -1.01 -4.70
CA CYS A 165 10.16 -2.44 -4.59
C CYS A 165 10.96 -2.75 -3.32
N ALA A 166 10.80 -3.96 -2.82
CA ALA A 166 11.54 -4.52 -1.69
C ALA A 166 11.65 -6.04 -1.89
N PHE A 167 12.64 -6.65 -1.26
CA PHE A 167 12.71 -8.10 -1.17
C PHE A 167 11.76 -8.62 -0.09
N ALA A 168 11.16 -9.79 -0.32
CA ALA A 168 10.25 -10.39 0.63
C ALA A 168 10.41 -11.92 0.67
N ASN A 169 10.43 -12.48 1.88
CA ASN A 169 10.22 -13.91 2.09
C ASN A 169 8.71 -14.20 2.05
N ILE A 170 8.29 -15.08 1.16
CA ILE A 170 6.90 -15.49 1.02
C ILE A 170 6.68 -16.80 1.76
N ILE A 171 5.66 -16.82 2.61
CA ILE A 171 5.22 -17.97 3.40
C ILE A 171 3.76 -18.22 3.06
N VAL A 172 3.40 -19.44 2.71
CA VAL A 172 2.02 -19.84 2.41
C VAL A 172 1.60 -20.92 3.40
N ASN A 173 0.55 -20.68 4.17
CA ASN A 173 0.03 -21.59 5.21
C ASN A 173 1.11 -22.09 6.18
N GLY A 174 2.10 -21.24 6.48
CA GLY A 174 3.21 -21.54 7.39
C GLY A 174 4.42 -22.22 6.71
N GLU A 175 4.33 -22.57 5.42
CA GLU A 175 5.42 -23.18 4.66
C GLU A 175 6.15 -22.15 3.79
N PRO A 176 7.50 -22.15 3.77
CA PRO A 176 8.26 -21.26 2.91
C PRO A 176 7.96 -21.48 1.42
N TRP A 177 7.53 -20.43 0.73
CA TRP A 177 7.29 -20.48 -0.72
C TRP A 177 8.49 -19.99 -1.53
N GLY A 178 9.14 -18.94 -1.07
CA GLY A 178 10.33 -18.40 -1.70
C GLY A 178 10.69 -16.96 -1.28
N LEU A 179 11.73 -16.44 -1.92
CA LEU A 179 12.18 -15.05 -1.81
C LEU A 179 11.66 -14.27 -3.00
#